data_af2dba66fa7a79ce7da2a8cd6b733f82
#
_entry.id   af2dba66fa7a79ce7da2a8cd6b733f82
#
_cell.length_a   1.000
_cell.length_b   1.000
_cell.length_c   1.000
_cell.angle_alpha   90.00
_cell.angle_beta   90.00
_cell.angle_gamma   90.00
#
_symmetry.space_group_name_H-M   'P 1'
#
loop_
_entity.id
_entity.type
_entity.pdbx_description
1 polymer ?
#
loop_
_entity_poly.entity_id
_entity_poly.type
_entity_poly.pdbx_seq_one_letter_code
_entity_poly.pdbx_strand_id
1 'polypeptide(L)'
;MSCILIIDDDKITQLTLERVLQRQGYEVSIAGDGRTGLELAKQLKPALIICDWEMPQMNGLEVCRQVKAIPELSTGFFILLTARGDSDDRVLGLDSGADDFLSKPPDINELKARVRAGLRSYQLSRALQEQKRLLEAELAEAADYVRSLLPAPISGALSTAWTFLPSARLGGDSFNYHWLDATHFVTYLLDVSGHGVGAALLSASVIHVLKSRSLPQIDFRQPHEVLRALNASFPMSEQNEKYFTIWYGVYDTSSRQLTYASGGHPPALLLAGSSATPAPQQLKTGGLPIGILPDVEFVSHQCELPANSTLYLYSDGIYEVVLADGKLWTLDQFIELAGQQHRQSASLQQILHRIQTLRDRETFDDDLSLLQVQFA
;
A
#
# COMPACT_ATOMS: atom_id res chain seq x y z
N MET A 1 -10.43 34.08 7.01
CA MET A 1 -11.84 34.16 7.47
C MET A 1 -12.60 33.03 6.77
N SER A 2 -13.62 32.45 7.41
CA SER A 2 -14.39 31.37 6.78
C SER A 2 -15.43 32.00 5.84
N CYS A 3 -15.41 31.64 4.55
CA CYS A 3 -16.39 32.07 3.56
C CYS A 3 -17.65 31.20 3.70
N ILE A 4 -18.81 31.85 3.74
CA ILE A 4 -20.13 31.23 3.74
C ILE A 4 -20.81 31.60 2.43
N LEU A 5 -21.37 30.63 1.71
CA LEU A 5 -22.15 30.84 0.50
C LEU A 5 -23.63 30.65 0.82
N ILE A 6 -24.44 31.63 0.47
CA ILE A 6 -25.90 31.59 0.55
C ILE A 6 -26.45 31.42 -0.88
N ILE A 7 -27.31 30.42 -1.06
CA ILE A 7 -27.98 30.14 -2.34
C ILE A 7 -29.48 30.14 -2.09
N ASP A 8 -30.18 31.15 -2.57
CA ASP A 8 -31.62 31.33 -2.36
C ASP A 8 -32.16 32.26 -3.47
N ASP A 9 -33.33 32.02 -4.02
CA ASP A 9 -33.92 32.88 -5.05
C ASP A 9 -34.70 34.08 -4.48
N ASP A 10 -35.01 34.03 -3.16
CA ASP A 10 -35.64 35.14 -2.46
C ASP A 10 -34.66 36.19 -1.94
N LYS A 11 -34.67 37.38 -2.51
CA LYS A 11 -33.80 38.49 -2.12
C LYS A 11 -33.93 38.92 -0.66
N ILE A 12 -35.13 38.77 -0.06
CA ILE A 12 -35.36 39.17 1.33
C ILE A 12 -34.60 38.18 2.26
N THR A 13 -34.72 36.92 2.00
CA THR A 13 -34.00 35.86 2.73
C THR A 13 -32.48 36.03 2.58
N GLN A 14 -31.99 36.25 1.35
CA GLN A 14 -30.56 36.53 1.08
C GLN A 14 -30.03 37.66 1.96
N LEU A 15 -30.65 38.85 1.88
CA LEU A 15 -30.24 40.05 2.61
C LEU A 15 -30.32 39.88 4.13
N THR A 16 -31.30 39.14 4.61
CA THR A 16 -31.49 38.87 6.04
C THR A 16 -30.37 37.98 6.56
N LEU A 17 -30.09 36.86 5.89
CA LEU A 17 -29.04 35.94 6.24
C LEU A 17 -27.65 36.59 6.14
N GLU A 18 -27.40 37.33 5.06
CA GLU A 18 -26.14 38.05 4.84
C GLU A 18 -25.84 39.00 6.01
N ARG A 19 -26.79 39.89 6.35
CA ARG A 19 -26.62 40.85 7.43
C ARG A 19 -26.36 40.19 8.78
N VAL A 20 -27.07 39.10 9.06
CA VAL A 20 -26.89 38.34 10.32
C VAL A 20 -25.50 37.74 10.40
N LEU A 21 -25.03 37.12 9.32
CA LEU A 21 -23.75 36.41 9.28
C LEU A 21 -22.57 37.41 9.20
N GLN A 22 -22.67 38.49 8.43
CA GLN A 22 -21.66 39.56 8.39
C GLN A 22 -21.45 40.20 9.75
N ARG A 23 -22.54 40.44 10.53
CA ARG A 23 -22.44 40.93 11.90
C ARG A 23 -21.75 39.99 12.87
N GLN A 24 -21.64 38.71 12.54
CA GLN A 24 -20.86 37.70 13.27
C GLN A 24 -19.39 37.62 12.80
N GLY A 25 -19.00 38.47 11.81
CA GLY A 25 -17.61 38.50 11.28
C GLY A 25 -17.33 37.49 10.19
N TYR A 26 -18.35 36.88 9.59
CA TYR A 26 -18.16 35.97 8.46
C TYR A 26 -18.11 36.72 7.14
N GLU A 27 -17.30 36.21 6.21
CA GLU A 27 -17.35 36.60 4.80
C GLU A 27 -18.49 35.87 4.12
N VAL A 28 -19.40 36.58 3.45
CA VAL A 28 -20.59 36.00 2.88
C VAL A 28 -20.65 36.32 1.39
N SER A 29 -20.88 35.29 0.59
CA SER A 29 -21.21 35.40 -0.84
C SER A 29 -22.62 34.90 -1.10
N ILE A 30 -23.28 35.46 -2.14
CA ILE A 30 -24.67 35.16 -2.43
C ILE A 30 -24.83 34.71 -3.89
N ALA A 31 -25.65 33.69 -4.09
CA ALA A 31 -26.17 33.29 -5.41
C ALA A 31 -27.68 33.30 -5.41
N GLY A 32 -28.27 33.72 -6.52
CA GLY A 32 -29.73 33.83 -6.69
C GLY A 32 -30.38 32.57 -7.28
N ASP A 33 -29.61 31.55 -7.61
CA ASP A 33 -30.09 30.28 -8.18
C ASP A 33 -29.06 29.17 -7.96
N GLY A 34 -29.50 27.92 -8.13
CA GLY A 34 -28.66 26.76 -7.86
C GLY A 34 -27.45 26.61 -8.79
N ARG A 35 -27.57 27.02 -10.07
CA ARG A 35 -26.48 26.92 -11.04
C ARG A 35 -25.37 27.93 -10.72
N THR A 36 -25.74 29.19 -10.51
CA THR A 36 -24.81 30.25 -10.07
C THR A 36 -24.17 29.88 -8.73
N GLY A 37 -24.95 29.30 -7.80
CA GLY A 37 -24.47 28.80 -6.51
C GLY A 37 -23.41 27.72 -6.66
N LEU A 38 -23.61 26.75 -7.52
CA LEU A 38 -22.63 25.68 -7.78
C LEU A 38 -21.32 26.22 -8.38
N GLU A 39 -21.40 27.14 -9.34
CA GLU A 39 -20.22 27.77 -9.94
C GLU A 39 -19.43 28.60 -8.91
N LEU A 40 -20.13 29.39 -8.08
CA LEU A 40 -19.50 30.13 -6.99
C LEU A 40 -18.88 29.16 -5.94
N ALA A 41 -19.55 28.04 -5.61
CA ALA A 41 -19.01 27.06 -4.72
C ALA A 41 -17.66 26.48 -5.22
N LYS A 42 -17.55 26.17 -6.53
CA LYS A 42 -16.29 25.71 -7.16
C LYS A 42 -15.18 26.77 -7.07
N GLN A 43 -15.51 28.03 -7.26
CA GLN A 43 -14.54 29.14 -7.25
C GLN A 43 -14.07 29.49 -5.83
N LEU A 44 -15.02 29.63 -4.91
CA LEU A 44 -14.76 30.15 -3.57
C LEU A 44 -14.37 29.07 -2.55
N LYS A 45 -14.72 27.81 -2.82
CA LYS A 45 -14.55 26.67 -1.90
C LYS A 45 -15.02 27.00 -0.48
N PRO A 46 -16.31 27.39 -0.30
CA PRO A 46 -16.81 27.90 0.96
C PRO A 46 -16.74 26.85 2.08
N ALA A 47 -16.52 27.32 3.30
CA ALA A 47 -16.50 26.47 4.48
C ALA A 47 -17.91 25.96 4.85
N LEU A 48 -18.95 26.75 4.50
CA LEU A 48 -20.32 26.43 4.77
C LEU A 48 -21.23 26.99 3.65
N ILE A 49 -22.19 26.19 3.24
CA ILE A 49 -23.22 26.56 2.26
C ILE A 49 -24.59 26.55 2.96
N ILE A 50 -25.38 27.59 2.78
CA ILE A 50 -26.78 27.65 3.18
C ILE A 50 -27.57 27.73 1.89
N CYS A 51 -28.36 26.72 1.57
CA CYS A 51 -29.03 26.61 0.29
C CYS A 51 -30.54 26.41 0.49
N ASP A 52 -31.34 27.18 -0.24
CA ASP A 52 -32.78 26.93 -0.29
C ASP A 52 -33.04 25.58 -0.95
N TRP A 53 -34.05 24.89 -0.43
CA TRP A 53 -34.50 23.61 -0.98
C TRP A 53 -35.21 23.81 -2.32
N GLU A 54 -36.19 24.76 -2.38
CA GLU A 54 -37.05 24.99 -3.53
C GLU A 54 -36.57 26.20 -4.34
N MET A 55 -35.84 25.94 -5.42
CA MET A 55 -35.41 26.98 -6.36
C MET A 55 -35.72 26.58 -7.80
N PRO A 56 -35.97 27.54 -8.70
CA PRO A 56 -36.16 27.28 -10.12
C PRO A 56 -34.95 26.63 -10.77
N GLN A 57 -35.19 25.77 -11.76
CA GLN A 57 -34.18 25.07 -12.59
C GLN A 57 -33.36 24.02 -11.87
N MET A 58 -32.67 24.36 -10.77
CA MET A 58 -31.84 23.47 -9.97
C MET A 58 -32.20 23.66 -8.49
N ASN A 59 -32.79 22.65 -7.87
CA ASN A 59 -33.17 22.68 -6.47
C ASN A 59 -31.98 22.45 -5.52
N GLY A 60 -32.16 22.73 -4.23
CA GLY A 60 -31.09 22.63 -3.23
C GLY A 60 -30.54 21.21 -3.03
N LEU A 61 -31.35 20.16 -3.22
CA LEU A 61 -30.90 18.78 -3.17
C LEU A 61 -29.91 18.44 -4.29
N GLU A 62 -30.21 18.97 -5.48
CA GLU A 62 -29.37 18.78 -6.65
C GLU A 62 -28.03 19.51 -6.51
N VAL A 63 -28.07 20.77 -5.99
CA VAL A 63 -26.85 21.50 -5.62
C VAL A 63 -26.03 20.74 -4.60
N CYS A 64 -26.67 20.25 -3.54
CA CYS A 64 -26.00 19.48 -2.49
C CYS A 64 -25.27 18.24 -3.05
N ARG A 65 -25.97 17.40 -3.83
CA ARG A 65 -25.36 16.21 -4.45
C ARG A 65 -24.16 16.55 -5.31
N GLN A 66 -24.28 17.60 -6.14
CA GLN A 66 -23.19 18.01 -7.03
C GLN A 66 -22.01 18.59 -6.25
N VAL A 67 -22.24 19.39 -5.21
CA VAL A 67 -21.20 19.91 -4.33
C VAL A 67 -20.48 18.77 -3.60
N LYS A 68 -21.24 17.84 -3.02
CA LYS A 68 -20.67 16.69 -2.26
C LYS A 68 -19.94 15.68 -3.14
N ALA A 69 -20.27 15.61 -4.43
CA ALA A 69 -19.55 14.77 -5.40
C ALA A 69 -18.18 15.35 -5.81
N ILE A 70 -17.92 16.63 -5.56
CA ILE A 70 -16.63 17.26 -5.86
C ILE A 70 -15.68 17.09 -4.66
N PRO A 71 -14.54 16.37 -4.79
CA PRO A 71 -13.65 16.07 -3.66
C PRO A 71 -13.19 17.29 -2.87
N GLU A 72 -12.88 18.41 -3.55
CA GLU A 72 -12.42 19.63 -2.90
C GLU A 72 -13.52 20.39 -2.14
N LEU A 73 -14.79 20.09 -2.41
CA LEU A 73 -15.96 20.71 -1.78
C LEU A 73 -16.66 19.78 -0.79
N SER A 74 -16.39 18.49 -0.85
CA SER A 74 -17.10 17.44 -0.09
C SER A 74 -17.08 17.66 1.43
N THR A 75 -16.04 18.31 1.96
CA THR A 75 -15.91 18.66 3.38
C THR A 75 -16.66 19.93 3.77
N GLY A 76 -17.11 20.76 2.81
CA GLY A 76 -17.93 21.94 3.06
C GLY A 76 -19.22 21.54 3.78
N PHE A 77 -19.56 22.26 4.85
CA PHE A 77 -20.79 21.97 5.61
C PHE A 77 -22.00 22.53 4.86
N PHE A 78 -23.02 21.71 4.62
CA PHE A 78 -24.16 22.05 3.80
C PHE A 78 -25.43 22.06 4.63
N ILE A 79 -26.08 23.25 4.74
CA ILE A 79 -27.37 23.48 5.42
C ILE A 79 -28.44 23.70 4.38
N LEU A 80 -29.51 22.90 4.40
CA LEU A 80 -30.69 23.14 3.59
C LEU A 80 -31.71 24.01 4.34
N LEU A 81 -32.23 25.02 3.67
CA LEU A 81 -33.39 25.79 4.16
C LEU A 81 -34.67 25.17 3.59
N THR A 82 -35.63 24.83 4.43
CA THR A 82 -36.86 24.16 4.02
C THR A 82 -38.10 24.86 4.61
N ALA A 83 -39.14 25.04 3.80
CA ALA A 83 -40.45 25.48 4.28
C ALA A 83 -41.25 24.30 4.88
N ARG A 84 -40.81 23.05 4.66
CA ARG A 84 -41.51 21.81 5.04
C ARG A 84 -40.87 21.20 6.27
N GLY A 85 -41.72 20.87 7.25
CA GLY A 85 -41.31 20.26 8.51
C GLY A 85 -41.48 18.75 8.58
N ASP A 86 -41.87 18.08 7.48
CA ASP A 86 -42.19 16.66 7.46
C ASP A 86 -40.96 15.77 7.57
N SER A 87 -41.10 14.63 8.24
CA SER A 87 -40.06 13.66 8.49
C SER A 87 -39.44 13.10 7.19
N ASP A 88 -40.25 12.92 6.15
CA ASP A 88 -39.84 12.31 4.88
C ASP A 88 -38.93 13.25 4.08
N ASP A 89 -39.19 14.58 4.11
CA ASP A 89 -38.32 15.56 3.49
C ASP A 89 -36.95 15.63 4.15
N ARG A 90 -36.86 15.47 5.49
CA ARG A 90 -35.58 15.41 6.20
C ARG A 90 -34.74 14.19 5.82
N VAL A 91 -35.38 13.03 5.62
CA VAL A 91 -34.71 11.83 5.15
C VAL A 91 -34.12 12.02 3.76
N LEU A 92 -34.92 12.56 2.82
CA LEU A 92 -34.46 12.84 1.45
C LEU A 92 -33.29 13.83 1.41
N GLY A 93 -33.27 14.80 2.30
CA GLY A 93 -32.19 15.76 2.37
C GLY A 93 -30.90 15.14 2.94
N LEU A 94 -30.98 14.32 3.99
CA LEU A 94 -29.83 13.59 4.53
C LEU A 94 -29.25 12.63 3.48
N ASP A 95 -30.11 11.90 2.76
CA ASP A 95 -29.70 11.02 1.67
C ASP A 95 -29.03 11.76 0.50
N SER A 96 -29.32 13.07 0.35
CA SER A 96 -28.64 13.93 -0.63
C SER A 96 -27.24 14.37 -0.20
N GLY A 97 -26.86 14.12 1.05
CA GLY A 97 -25.56 14.49 1.62
C GLY A 97 -25.58 15.84 2.39
N ALA A 98 -26.75 16.42 2.65
CA ALA A 98 -26.83 17.62 3.49
C ALA A 98 -26.44 17.28 4.95
N ASP A 99 -25.70 18.19 5.57
CA ASP A 99 -25.21 17.99 6.95
C ASP A 99 -26.21 18.48 7.98
N ASP A 100 -27.08 19.43 7.64
CA ASP A 100 -28.10 19.99 8.54
C ASP A 100 -29.25 20.68 7.80
N PHE A 101 -30.32 21.05 8.55
CA PHE A 101 -31.52 21.70 8.05
C PHE A 101 -31.92 22.88 8.93
N LEU A 102 -32.55 23.88 8.29
CA LEU A 102 -33.20 25.02 8.95
C LEU A 102 -34.56 25.25 8.34
N SER A 103 -35.57 25.49 9.19
CA SER A 103 -36.92 25.86 8.73
C SER A 103 -36.98 27.31 8.25
N LYS A 104 -37.76 27.59 7.20
CA LYS A 104 -38.09 28.95 6.76
C LYS A 104 -39.39 29.44 7.46
N PRO A 105 -39.42 30.71 7.96
CA PRO A 105 -38.30 31.62 8.14
C PRO A 105 -37.37 31.12 9.24
N PRO A 106 -36.02 31.22 9.07
CA PRO A 106 -35.08 30.70 10.05
C PRO A 106 -35.08 31.55 11.34
N ASP A 107 -35.10 30.87 12.49
CA ASP A 107 -34.81 31.53 13.76
C ASP A 107 -33.34 31.97 13.76
N ILE A 108 -33.11 33.25 14.09
CA ILE A 108 -31.78 33.85 14.02
C ILE A 108 -30.81 33.19 15.03
N ASN A 109 -31.28 32.75 16.20
CA ASN A 109 -30.43 32.10 17.20
C ASN A 109 -30.10 30.68 16.81
N GLU A 110 -31.07 29.95 16.23
CA GLU A 110 -30.88 28.65 15.66
C GLU A 110 -29.86 28.69 14.50
N LEU A 111 -30.06 29.59 13.54
CA LEU A 111 -29.14 29.83 12.43
C LEU A 111 -27.69 30.02 12.93
N LYS A 112 -27.50 30.95 13.88
CA LYS A 112 -26.16 31.23 14.45
C LYS A 112 -25.55 29.99 15.15
N ALA A 113 -26.37 29.21 15.84
CA ALA A 113 -25.90 28.02 16.52
C ALA A 113 -25.46 26.93 15.52
N ARG A 114 -26.25 26.68 14.47
CA ARG A 114 -25.97 25.71 13.43
C ARG A 114 -24.76 26.11 12.57
N VAL A 115 -24.65 27.38 12.19
CA VAL A 115 -23.47 27.89 11.47
C VAL A 115 -22.20 27.71 12.29
N ARG A 116 -22.21 28.03 13.60
CA ARG A 116 -21.04 27.78 14.45
C ARG A 116 -20.71 26.30 14.57
N ALA A 117 -21.72 25.41 14.66
CA ALA A 117 -21.52 23.96 14.71
C ALA A 117 -20.94 23.45 13.38
N GLY A 118 -21.52 23.88 12.25
CA GLY A 118 -21.08 23.51 10.92
C GLY A 118 -19.64 23.95 10.62
N LEU A 119 -19.28 25.17 10.97
CA LEU A 119 -17.91 25.67 10.80
C LEU A 119 -16.90 24.90 11.65
N ARG A 120 -17.26 24.47 12.87
CA ARG A 120 -16.40 23.59 13.68
C ARG A 120 -16.23 22.23 13.02
N SER A 121 -17.30 21.63 12.53
CA SER A 121 -17.24 20.34 11.80
C SER A 121 -16.34 20.44 10.59
N TYR A 122 -16.49 21.49 9.78
CA TYR A 122 -15.63 21.78 8.64
C TYR A 122 -14.14 21.90 9.04
N GLN A 123 -13.85 22.67 10.10
CA GLN A 123 -12.46 22.83 10.57
C GLN A 123 -11.84 21.52 11.03
N LEU A 124 -12.60 20.67 11.76
CA LEU A 124 -12.15 19.34 12.18
C LEU A 124 -11.91 18.42 11.00
N SER A 125 -12.83 18.39 10.03
CA SER A 125 -12.69 17.57 8.82
C SER A 125 -11.46 17.98 7.99
N ARG A 126 -11.23 19.30 7.83
CA ARG A 126 -10.04 19.82 7.15
C ARG A 126 -8.76 19.50 7.89
N ALA A 127 -8.73 19.65 9.21
CA ALA A 127 -7.54 19.31 10.01
C ALA A 127 -7.22 17.80 9.90
N LEU A 128 -8.24 16.95 9.95
CA LEU A 128 -8.08 15.52 9.77
C LEU A 128 -7.54 15.15 8.38
N GLN A 129 -8.08 15.76 7.32
CA GLN A 129 -7.59 15.56 5.96
C GLN A 129 -6.14 15.98 5.80
N GLU A 130 -5.76 17.13 6.36
CA GLU A 130 -4.38 17.61 6.29
C GLU A 130 -3.42 16.70 7.07
N GLN A 131 -3.80 16.26 8.28
CA GLN A 131 -3.00 15.29 9.05
C GLN A 131 -2.85 13.95 8.30
N LYS A 132 -3.96 13.46 7.69
CA LYS A 132 -3.90 12.26 6.87
C LYS A 132 -2.93 12.43 5.70
N ARG A 133 -3.00 13.56 4.99
CA ARG A 133 -2.10 13.87 3.86
C ARG A 133 -0.63 13.93 4.28
N LEU A 134 -0.34 14.57 5.43
CA LEU A 134 1.03 14.64 5.95
C LEU A 134 1.55 13.26 6.33
N LEU A 135 0.76 12.46 7.06
CA LEU A 135 1.13 11.10 7.43
C LEU A 135 1.37 10.22 6.18
N GLU A 136 0.53 10.39 5.17
CA GLU A 136 0.69 9.68 3.90
C GLU A 136 1.96 10.07 3.16
N ALA A 137 2.37 11.33 3.22
CA ALA A 137 3.63 11.78 2.64
C ALA A 137 4.85 11.23 3.40
N GLU A 138 4.82 11.23 4.75
CA GLU A 138 5.89 10.65 5.57
C GLU A 138 6.05 9.14 5.32
N LEU A 139 4.93 8.41 5.22
CA LEU A 139 4.97 6.98 4.90
C LEU A 139 5.50 6.72 3.49
N ALA A 140 5.20 7.58 2.52
CA ALA A 140 5.74 7.45 1.16
C ALA A 140 7.26 7.69 1.14
N GLU A 141 7.77 8.69 1.87
CA GLU A 141 9.20 8.95 1.99
C GLU A 141 9.93 7.76 2.64
N ALA A 142 9.36 7.19 3.71
CA ALA A 142 9.90 5.98 4.34
C ALA A 142 9.91 4.77 3.39
N ALA A 143 8.86 4.60 2.57
CA ALA A 143 8.79 3.53 1.57
C ALA A 143 9.87 3.69 0.48
N ASP A 144 10.10 4.90 0.01
CA ASP A 144 11.15 5.19 -0.97
C ASP A 144 12.54 4.92 -0.39
N TYR A 145 12.76 5.25 0.89
CA TYR A 145 14.01 4.92 1.57
C TYR A 145 14.22 3.39 1.64
N VAL A 146 13.24 2.62 2.11
CA VAL A 146 13.33 1.15 2.18
C VAL A 146 13.57 0.56 0.80
N ARG A 147 12.87 1.02 -0.22
CA ARG A 147 13.08 0.59 -1.62
C ARG A 147 14.52 0.89 -2.10
N SER A 148 15.12 2.00 -1.67
CA SER A 148 16.49 2.35 -2.02
C SER A 148 17.56 1.40 -1.45
N LEU A 149 17.21 0.59 -0.44
CA LEU A 149 18.09 -0.44 0.12
C LEU A 149 18.20 -1.68 -0.77
N LEU A 150 17.23 -1.89 -1.66
CA LEU A 150 17.25 -3.00 -2.62
C LEU A 150 18.40 -2.82 -3.63
N PRO A 151 19.04 -3.92 -4.05
CA PRO A 151 20.21 -3.84 -4.91
C PRO A 151 19.84 -3.44 -6.35
N ALA A 152 20.71 -2.69 -7.02
CA ALA A 152 20.57 -2.46 -8.45
C ALA A 152 20.81 -3.75 -9.24
N PRO A 153 20.05 -4.03 -10.33
CA PRO A 153 20.31 -5.18 -11.21
C PRO A 153 21.76 -5.20 -11.70
N ILE A 154 22.36 -6.39 -11.75
CA ILE A 154 23.70 -6.60 -12.29
C ILE A 154 23.65 -7.32 -13.63
N SER A 155 24.70 -7.16 -14.44
CA SER A 155 24.85 -7.78 -15.76
C SER A 155 26.28 -8.32 -15.91
N GLY A 156 26.44 -9.42 -16.66
CA GLY A 156 27.73 -10.06 -16.92
C GLY A 156 27.60 -11.57 -16.97
N ALA A 157 28.61 -12.28 -16.49
CA ALA A 157 28.60 -13.74 -16.34
C ALA A 157 27.48 -14.21 -15.41
N LEU A 158 27.02 -13.34 -14.56
CA LEU A 158 25.86 -13.49 -13.69
C LEU A 158 24.99 -12.24 -13.85
N SER A 159 23.69 -12.41 -14.10
CA SER A 159 22.77 -11.28 -14.22
C SER A 159 21.60 -11.45 -13.27
N THR A 160 21.06 -10.31 -12.80
CA THR A 160 19.91 -10.27 -11.91
C THR A 160 18.83 -9.36 -12.43
N ALA A 161 17.60 -9.74 -12.18
CA ALA A 161 16.41 -8.91 -12.38
C ALA A 161 15.43 -9.16 -11.23
N TRP A 162 14.63 -8.17 -10.90
CA TRP A 162 13.66 -8.33 -9.82
C TRP A 162 12.41 -7.47 -10.00
N THR A 163 11.37 -7.86 -9.31
CA THR A 163 10.14 -7.10 -9.13
C THR A 163 9.77 -7.12 -7.66
N PHE A 164 9.37 -5.97 -7.14
CA PHE A 164 8.88 -5.79 -5.78
C PHE A 164 7.61 -4.93 -5.78
N LEU A 165 6.51 -5.48 -5.28
CA LEU A 165 5.21 -4.81 -5.16
C LEU A 165 4.72 -5.00 -3.72
N PRO A 166 4.80 -3.97 -2.87
CA PRO A 166 4.30 -4.07 -1.50
C PRO A 166 2.76 -4.07 -1.48
N SER A 167 2.18 -4.87 -0.59
CA SER A 167 0.73 -4.95 -0.32
C SER A 167 0.19 -3.69 0.33
N ALA A 168 1.01 -3.08 1.18
CA ALA A 168 0.79 -1.80 1.83
C ALA A 168 1.85 -0.79 1.34
N ARG A 169 1.86 0.42 1.90
CA ARG A 169 2.89 1.42 1.55
C ARG A 169 4.31 0.96 1.92
N LEU A 170 4.44 0.17 3.00
CA LEU A 170 5.68 -0.41 3.48
C LEU A 170 5.50 -1.92 3.62
N GLY A 171 6.28 -2.69 2.88
CA GLY A 171 6.33 -4.14 2.93
C GLY A 171 7.34 -4.68 3.93
N GLY A 172 7.13 -5.94 4.35
CA GLY A 172 8.05 -6.73 5.16
C GLY A 172 9.11 -7.44 4.34
N ASP A 173 8.80 -7.70 3.07
CA ASP A 173 9.72 -8.37 2.13
C ASP A 173 10.97 -7.55 1.86
N SER A 174 12.09 -8.25 1.74
CA SER A 174 13.32 -7.67 1.25
C SER A 174 14.27 -8.72 0.68
N PHE A 175 15.15 -8.33 -0.22
CA PHE A 175 16.13 -9.22 -0.82
C PHE A 175 17.43 -8.45 -1.10
N ASN A 176 18.51 -9.20 -1.22
CA ASN A 176 19.76 -8.61 -1.66
C ASN A 176 20.64 -9.69 -2.32
N TYR A 177 21.66 -9.22 -3.03
CA TYR A 177 22.73 -10.04 -3.60
C TYR A 177 24.00 -9.21 -3.71
N HIS A 178 25.13 -9.85 -3.50
CA HIS A 178 26.43 -9.21 -3.61
C HIS A 178 27.55 -10.26 -3.66
N TRP A 179 28.75 -9.84 -4.03
CA TRP A 179 29.93 -10.67 -3.95
C TRP A 179 30.52 -10.68 -2.54
N LEU A 180 30.71 -11.88 -1.95
CA LEU A 180 31.45 -12.05 -0.70
C LEU A 180 32.96 -11.87 -0.93
N ASP A 181 33.44 -12.40 -2.04
CA ASP A 181 34.83 -12.32 -2.53
C ASP A 181 34.83 -12.46 -4.06
N ALA A 182 36.01 -12.75 -4.66
CA ALA A 182 36.16 -12.85 -6.11
C ALA A 182 35.38 -14.01 -6.76
N THR A 183 35.01 -15.04 -5.99
CA THR A 183 34.39 -16.29 -6.50
C THR A 183 33.04 -16.60 -5.89
N HIS A 184 32.72 -16.06 -4.70
CA HIS A 184 31.49 -16.37 -3.99
C HIS A 184 30.46 -15.26 -4.14
N PHE A 185 29.35 -15.58 -4.77
CA PHE A 185 28.18 -14.69 -4.91
C PHE A 185 27.07 -15.14 -3.97
N VAL A 186 26.59 -14.21 -3.14
CA VAL A 186 25.47 -14.46 -2.22
C VAL A 186 24.20 -13.86 -2.76
N THR A 187 23.09 -14.55 -2.55
CA THR A 187 21.73 -14.06 -2.80
C THR A 187 20.80 -14.55 -1.71
N TYR A 188 19.89 -13.70 -1.27
CA TYR A 188 18.89 -14.02 -0.26
C TYR A 188 17.62 -13.21 -0.43
N LEU A 189 16.53 -13.79 0.00
CA LEU A 189 15.22 -13.15 0.15
C LEU A 189 14.67 -13.48 1.51
N LEU A 190 14.13 -12.49 2.18
CA LEU A 190 13.47 -12.60 3.47
C LEU A 190 12.08 -11.98 3.42
N ASP A 191 11.19 -12.51 4.23
CA ASP A 191 9.83 -12.04 4.41
C ASP A 191 9.52 -11.97 5.91
N VAL A 192 9.13 -10.78 6.36
CA VAL A 192 8.85 -10.49 7.78
C VAL A 192 7.36 -10.59 8.05
N SER A 193 7.01 -11.31 9.10
CA SER A 193 5.62 -11.51 9.53
C SER A 193 4.85 -10.20 9.69
N GLY A 194 3.73 -10.06 8.92
CA GLY A 194 2.89 -8.88 8.87
C GLY A 194 3.48 -7.75 8.02
N HIS A 195 2.84 -6.60 8.00
CA HIS A 195 3.16 -5.49 7.12
C HIS A 195 3.33 -4.17 7.88
N GLY A 196 3.72 -3.10 7.16
CA GLY A 196 3.86 -1.75 7.67
C GLY A 196 5.22 -1.45 8.28
N VAL A 197 5.32 -0.33 9.00
CA VAL A 197 6.58 0.27 9.47
C VAL A 197 7.44 -0.72 10.26
N GLY A 198 6.84 -1.49 11.18
CA GLY A 198 7.59 -2.42 12.02
C GLY A 198 8.22 -3.57 11.23
N ALA A 199 7.52 -4.14 10.24
CA ALA A 199 8.04 -5.19 9.37
C ALA A 199 9.17 -4.63 8.48
N ALA A 200 8.96 -3.47 7.87
CA ALA A 200 9.96 -2.80 7.04
C ALA A 200 11.26 -2.44 7.78
N LEU A 201 11.15 -1.97 9.04
CA LEU A 201 12.33 -1.67 9.85
C LEU A 201 13.11 -2.94 10.24
N LEU A 202 12.41 -4.03 10.55
CA LEU A 202 13.06 -5.31 10.85
C LEU A 202 13.77 -5.85 9.59
N SER A 203 13.10 -5.85 8.43
CA SER A 203 13.70 -6.29 7.18
C SER A 203 14.94 -5.45 6.81
N ALA A 204 14.86 -4.12 6.94
CA ALA A 204 16.00 -3.24 6.73
C ALA A 204 17.18 -3.53 7.68
N SER A 205 16.88 -3.84 8.95
CA SER A 205 17.89 -4.20 9.95
C SER A 205 18.61 -5.52 9.59
N VAL A 206 17.84 -6.53 9.18
CA VAL A 206 18.40 -7.82 8.72
C VAL A 206 19.27 -7.63 7.46
N ILE A 207 18.78 -6.88 6.46
CA ILE A 207 19.56 -6.54 5.26
C ILE A 207 20.87 -5.81 5.65
N HIS A 208 20.80 -4.86 6.55
CA HIS A 208 22.01 -4.14 7.01
C HIS A 208 23.02 -5.08 7.64
N VAL A 209 22.59 -5.95 8.55
CA VAL A 209 23.44 -6.92 9.24
C VAL A 209 24.12 -7.90 8.25
N LEU A 210 23.36 -8.40 7.28
CA LEU A 210 23.89 -9.30 6.26
C LEU A 210 24.87 -8.60 5.31
N LYS A 211 24.52 -7.39 4.84
CA LYS A 211 25.34 -6.61 3.91
C LYS A 211 26.64 -6.09 4.53
N SER A 212 26.59 -5.65 5.77
CA SER A 212 27.77 -5.19 6.53
C SER A 212 28.58 -6.32 7.12
N ARG A 213 28.09 -7.56 7.03
CA ARG A 213 28.72 -8.77 7.63
C ARG A 213 28.96 -8.61 9.13
N SER A 214 27.99 -8.02 9.83
CA SER A 214 28.12 -7.67 11.25
C SER A 214 27.83 -8.84 12.20
N LEU A 215 27.50 -10.04 11.69
CA LEU A 215 27.35 -11.23 12.53
C LEU A 215 28.72 -11.72 13.00
N PRO A 216 28.95 -11.87 14.32
CA PRO A 216 30.27 -12.19 14.84
C PRO A 216 30.64 -13.65 14.61
N GLN A 217 31.90 -13.91 14.28
CA GLN A 217 32.53 -15.22 14.27
C GLN A 217 31.84 -16.27 13.39
N ILE A 218 31.31 -15.89 12.24
CA ILE A 218 30.70 -16.80 11.26
C ILE A 218 31.38 -16.69 9.90
N ASP A 219 31.33 -17.76 9.14
CA ASP A 219 31.67 -17.74 7.71
C ASP A 219 30.38 -17.49 6.89
N PHE A 220 30.26 -16.34 6.25
CA PHE A 220 29.11 -16.00 5.40
C PHE A 220 28.97 -16.91 4.15
N ARG A 221 29.96 -17.75 3.86
CA ARG A 221 29.87 -18.78 2.84
C ARG A 221 29.15 -20.05 3.34
N GLN A 222 28.83 -20.13 4.64
CA GLN A 222 28.11 -21.23 5.26
C GLN A 222 26.67 -20.84 5.61
N PRO A 223 25.69 -21.09 4.75
CA PRO A 223 24.30 -20.64 4.95
C PRO A 223 23.70 -21.02 6.30
N HIS A 224 23.93 -22.25 6.79
CA HIS A 224 23.41 -22.71 8.09
C HIS A 224 23.98 -21.91 9.28
N GLU A 225 25.24 -21.47 9.21
CA GLU A 225 25.83 -20.61 10.24
C GLU A 225 25.22 -19.23 10.24
N VAL A 226 24.98 -18.68 9.04
CA VAL A 226 24.31 -17.38 8.87
C VAL A 226 22.91 -17.42 9.49
N LEU A 227 22.11 -18.44 9.15
CA LEU A 227 20.74 -18.55 9.68
C LEU A 227 20.73 -18.76 11.20
N ARG A 228 21.64 -19.55 11.75
CA ARG A 228 21.79 -19.74 13.19
C ARG A 228 22.16 -18.43 13.89
N ALA A 229 23.09 -17.65 13.33
CA ALA A 229 23.49 -16.37 13.89
C ALA A 229 22.38 -15.32 13.79
N LEU A 230 21.61 -15.29 12.70
CA LEU A 230 20.41 -14.47 12.58
C LEU A 230 19.36 -14.84 13.64
N ASN A 231 19.12 -16.14 13.84
CA ASN A 231 18.15 -16.61 14.84
C ASN A 231 18.53 -16.17 16.26
N ALA A 232 19.82 -16.19 16.58
CA ALA A 232 20.32 -15.71 17.87
C ALA A 232 20.26 -14.18 18.01
N SER A 233 20.41 -13.44 16.89
CA SER A 233 20.46 -11.95 16.88
C SER A 233 19.07 -11.29 16.81
N PHE A 234 18.04 -12.01 16.35
CA PHE A 234 16.69 -11.50 16.12
C PHE A 234 15.62 -12.36 16.78
N PRO A 235 15.66 -12.57 18.12
CA PRO A 235 14.59 -13.32 18.79
C PRO A 235 13.27 -12.54 18.73
N MET A 236 12.17 -13.21 18.40
CA MET A 236 10.83 -12.64 18.25
C MET A 236 10.40 -11.80 19.47
N SER A 237 10.77 -12.24 20.68
CA SER A 237 10.47 -11.53 21.94
C SER A 237 11.08 -10.13 22.04
N GLU A 238 12.16 -9.86 21.29
CA GLU A 238 12.82 -8.55 21.24
C GLU A 238 12.43 -7.74 19.97
N GLN A 239 11.64 -8.33 19.07
CA GLN A 239 11.22 -7.74 17.79
C GLN A 239 9.72 -7.45 17.71
N ASN A 240 9.09 -7.08 18.84
CA ASN A 240 7.65 -6.82 18.92
C ASN A 240 6.82 -8.00 18.37
N GLU A 241 7.15 -9.22 18.78
CA GLU A 241 6.53 -10.46 18.35
C GLU A 241 6.60 -10.74 16.84
N LYS A 242 7.55 -10.09 16.13
CA LYS A 242 7.80 -10.35 14.72
C LYS A 242 8.90 -11.38 14.54
N TYR A 243 8.69 -12.24 13.55
CA TYR A 243 9.66 -13.20 13.05
C TYR A 243 9.79 -13.02 11.54
N PHE A 244 10.71 -13.70 10.92
CA PHE A 244 10.83 -13.67 9.47
C PHE A 244 11.26 -15.02 8.90
N THR A 245 10.87 -15.25 7.67
CA THR A 245 11.38 -16.35 6.86
C THR A 245 12.54 -15.85 6.02
N ILE A 246 13.49 -16.73 5.69
CA ILE A 246 14.62 -16.40 4.83
C ILE A 246 15.09 -17.62 4.03
N TRP A 247 15.39 -17.39 2.75
CA TRP A 247 16.20 -18.27 1.95
C TRP A 247 17.54 -17.59 1.67
N TYR A 248 18.66 -18.26 1.96
CA TYR A 248 20.02 -17.74 1.80
C TYR A 248 20.86 -18.72 1.01
N GLY A 249 21.49 -18.28 -0.08
CA GLY A 249 22.32 -19.10 -0.94
C GLY A 249 23.63 -18.43 -1.32
N VAL A 250 24.68 -19.25 -1.43
CA VAL A 250 26.03 -18.85 -1.84
C VAL A 250 26.46 -19.69 -3.04
N TYR A 251 26.72 -19.03 -4.14
CA TYR A 251 27.22 -19.65 -5.37
C TYR A 251 28.73 -19.45 -5.50
N ASP A 252 29.45 -20.55 -5.63
CA ASP A 252 30.88 -20.54 -5.98
C ASP A 252 31.03 -20.70 -7.50
N THR A 253 31.55 -19.66 -8.13
CA THR A 253 31.77 -19.64 -9.58
C THR A 253 32.85 -20.61 -10.06
N SER A 254 33.80 -20.96 -9.20
CA SER A 254 34.92 -21.87 -9.55
C SER A 254 34.49 -23.32 -9.65
N SER A 255 33.59 -23.73 -8.79
CA SER A 255 33.08 -25.12 -8.72
C SER A 255 31.66 -25.26 -9.29
N ARG A 256 30.98 -24.14 -9.63
CA ARG A 256 29.57 -24.08 -10.00
C ARG A 256 28.62 -24.66 -8.94
N GLN A 257 29.05 -24.69 -7.69
CA GLN A 257 28.27 -25.18 -6.57
C GLN A 257 27.42 -24.05 -5.94
N LEU A 258 26.16 -24.33 -5.73
CA LEU A 258 25.27 -23.49 -4.93
C LEU A 258 25.04 -24.18 -3.58
N THR A 259 25.50 -23.56 -2.50
CA THR A 259 25.20 -23.98 -1.13
C THR A 259 24.09 -23.09 -0.58
N TYR A 260 23.05 -23.68 0.01
CA TYR A 260 21.88 -22.91 0.46
C TYR A 260 21.27 -23.48 1.74
N ALA A 261 20.55 -22.61 2.47
CA ALA A 261 19.73 -22.97 3.63
C ALA A 261 18.45 -22.11 3.64
N SER A 262 17.40 -22.64 4.26
CA SER A 262 16.12 -21.99 4.39
C SER A 262 15.65 -21.97 5.85
N GLY A 263 15.22 -20.81 6.33
CA GLY A 263 14.56 -20.62 7.62
C GLY A 263 13.06 -20.33 7.40
N GLY A 264 12.25 -21.39 7.26
CA GLY A 264 10.79 -21.26 7.08
C GLY A 264 10.32 -20.72 5.72
N HIS A 265 11.23 -20.32 4.84
CA HIS A 265 10.92 -19.66 3.57
C HIS A 265 10.47 -20.64 2.49
N PRO A 266 9.62 -20.22 1.51
CA PRO A 266 9.31 -20.99 0.31
C PRO A 266 10.58 -21.49 -0.41
N PRO A 267 10.50 -22.63 -1.15
CA PRO A 267 11.66 -23.14 -1.89
C PRO A 267 12.08 -22.14 -2.98
N ALA A 268 13.39 -21.93 -3.16
CA ALA A 268 13.85 -21.31 -4.40
C ALA A 268 13.65 -22.27 -5.58
N LEU A 269 13.41 -21.74 -6.77
CA LEU A 269 13.12 -22.52 -7.96
C LEU A 269 14.30 -22.45 -8.93
N LEU A 270 14.96 -23.58 -9.18
CA LEU A 270 16.04 -23.69 -10.15
C LEU A 270 15.50 -24.26 -11.48
N LEU A 271 15.75 -23.55 -12.55
CA LEU A 271 15.40 -23.92 -13.93
C LEU A 271 16.67 -24.04 -14.77
N ALA A 272 16.88 -25.19 -15.38
CA ALA A 272 18.03 -25.41 -16.25
C ALA A 272 17.81 -24.85 -17.65
N GLY A 273 18.84 -24.23 -18.24
CA GLY A 273 18.78 -23.56 -19.54
C GLY A 273 18.80 -24.47 -20.78
N SER A 274 18.86 -25.80 -20.61
CA SER A 274 18.98 -26.74 -21.74
C SER A 274 17.64 -27.29 -22.18
N SER A 275 17.44 -27.49 -23.48
CA SER A 275 16.21 -27.91 -24.15
C SER A 275 15.72 -29.35 -23.88
N ALA A 276 16.46 -30.15 -23.14
CA ALA A 276 16.00 -31.45 -22.63
C ALA A 276 15.54 -31.25 -21.17
N THR A 277 14.41 -30.62 -21.01
CA THR A 277 13.84 -30.04 -19.79
C THR A 277 13.80 -31.00 -18.61
N PRO A 278 14.69 -30.91 -17.62
CA PRO A 278 14.36 -31.34 -16.29
C PRO A 278 13.21 -30.49 -15.74
N ALA A 279 12.33 -31.11 -14.97
CA ALA A 279 11.28 -30.38 -14.25
C ALA A 279 11.92 -29.31 -13.35
N PRO A 280 11.24 -28.20 -13.07
CA PRO A 280 11.72 -27.20 -12.14
C PRO A 280 12.17 -27.83 -10.81
N GLN A 281 13.38 -27.55 -10.38
CA GLN A 281 13.92 -28.11 -9.12
C GLN A 281 13.64 -27.13 -7.97
N GLN A 282 12.97 -27.62 -6.93
CA GLN A 282 12.74 -26.85 -5.71
C GLN A 282 13.92 -26.99 -4.75
N LEU A 283 14.56 -25.89 -4.41
CA LEU A 283 15.69 -25.84 -3.49
C LEU A 283 15.21 -25.37 -2.11
N LYS A 284 14.96 -26.34 -1.22
CA LYS A 284 14.47 -26.12 0.15
C LYS A 284 15.29 -26.96 1.13
N THR A 285 15.53 -26.42 2.33
CA THR A 285 16.01 -27.18 3.49
C THR A 285 14.95 -27.14 4.59
N GLY A 286 15.05 -28.03 5.56
CA GLY A 286 14.28 -27.94 6.80
C GLY A 286 14.75 -26.74 7.63
N GLY A 287 13.83 -26.10 8.33
CA GLY A 287 14.13 -24.99 9.24
C GLY A 287 12.87 -24.23 9.61
N LEU A 288 12.79 -23.73 10.83
CA LEU A 288 11.73 -22.83 11.29
C LEU A 288 12.04 -21.38 10.89
N PRO A 289 11.05 -20.51 10.81
CA PRO A 289 11.28 -19.08 10.66
C PRO A 289 12.21 -18.54 11.75
N ILE A 290 12.98 -17.54 11.40
CA ILE A 290 13.98 -16.91 12.27
C ILE A 290 13.31 -16.17 13.42
N GLY A 291 13.76 -16.41 14.64
CA GLY A 291 13.33 -15.72 15.85
C GLY A 291 12.21 -16.40 16.62
N ILE A 292 11.50 -17.39 16.05
CA ILE A 292 10.37 -18.06 16.72
C ILE A 292 10.82 -18.87 17.94
N LEU A 293 11.88 -19.65 17.77
CA LEU A 293 12.43 -20.48 18.85
C LEU A 293 13.94 -20.29 18.98
N PRO A 294 14.50 -20.26 20.20
CA PRO A 294 15.95 -20.34 20.38
C PRO A 294 16.50 -21.71 19.92
N ASP A 295 17.78 -21.77 19.71
CA ASP A 295 18.55 -23.01 19.47
C ASP A 295 18.02 -23.89 18.32
N VAL A 296 17.47 -23.27 17.26
CA VAL A 296 17.05 -23.98 16.04
C VAL A 296 18.28 -24.42 15.25
N GLU A 297 18.34 -25.70 14.88
CA GLU A 297 19.33 -26.19 13.94
C GLU A 297 18.90 -25.91 12.50
N PHE A 298 19.80 -25.30 11.72
CA PHE A 298 19.64 -25.11 10.30
C PHE A 298 20.63 -25.99 9.54
N VAL A 299 20.22 -26.52 8.40
CA VAL A 299 21.02 -27.41 7.57
C VAL A 299 21.29 -26.77 6.22
N SER A 300 22.51 -26.84 5.73
CA SER A 300 22.84 -26.46 4.35
C SER A 300 22.74 -27.65 3.42
N HIS A 301 22.17 -27.45 2.24
CA HIS A 301 22.26 -28.37 1.10
C HIS A 301 23.11 -27.76 0.00
N GLN A 302 23.57 -28.62 -0.92
CA GLN A 302 24.36 -28.21 -2.08
C GLN A 302 23.76 -28.79 -3.37
N CYS A 303 23.85 -28.03 -4.44
CA CYS A 303 23.60 -28.53 -5.79
C CYS A 303 24.56 -27.87 -6.78
N GLU A 304 24.89 -28.60 -7.86
CA GLU A 304 25.62 -28.05 -8.98
C GLU A 304 24.65 -27.28 -9.87
N LEU A 305 25.03 -26.06 -10.31
CA LEU A 305 24.24 -25.28 -11.23
C LEU A 305 24.65 -25.57 -12.67
N PRO A 306 23.73 -26.12 -13.50
CA PRO A 306 23.96 -26.26 -14.94
C PRO A 306 24.25 -24.91 -15.60
N ALA A 307 24.97 -24.94 -16.71
CA ALA A 307 25.17 -23.71 -17.52
C ALA A 307 23.82 -23.17 -18.00
N ASN A 308 23.73 -21.84 -18.09
CA ASN A 308 22.52 -21.12 -18.51
C ASN A 308 21.28 -21.43 -17.62
N SER A 309 21.51 -21.73 -16.33
CA SER A 309 20.40 -21.93 -15.39
C SER A 309 19.89 -20.61 -14.83
N THR A 310 18.65 -20.62 -14.37
CA THR A 310 17.98 -19.49 -13.72
C THR A 310 17.45 -19.91 -12.35
N LEU A 311 17.77 -19.13 -11.34
CA LEU A 311 17.28 -19.27 -9.98
C LEU A 311 16.23 -18.18 -9.71
N TYR A 312 15.05 -18.57 -9.25
CA TYR A 312 14.03 -17.65 -8.75
C TYR A 312 13.90 -17.77 -7.24
N LEU A 313 13.98 -16.61 -6.56
CA LEU A 313 13.58 -16.45 -5.17
C LEU A 313 12.31 -15.61 -5.15
N TYR A 314 11.36 -15.95 -4.30
CA TYR A 314 10.06 -15.29 -4.25
C TYR A 314 9.42 -15.41 -2.86
N SER A 315 8.63 -14.42 -2.48
CA SER A 315 7.76 -14.48 -1.29
C SER A 315 6.44 -15.20 -1.59
N ASP A 316 5.70 -15.53 -0.55
CA ASP A 316 4.42 -16.25 -0.66
C ASP A 316 3.33 -15.42 -1.35
N GLY A 317 3.35 -14.09 -1.25
CA GLY A 317 2.44 -13.21 -1.96
C GLY A 317 2.42 -13.36 -3.49
N ILE A 318 3.42 -14.10 -4.08
CA ILE A 318 3.41 -14.39 -5.51
C ILE A 318 2.39 -15.49 -5.87
N TYR A 319 2.10 -16.42 -4.93
CA TYR A 319 1.20 -17.56 -5.17
C TYR A 319 0.02 -17.62 -4.20
N GLU A 320 0.04 -16.91 -3.06
CA GLU A 320 -1.12 -16.79 -2.18
C GLU A 320 -2.12 -15.75 -2.71
N VAL A 321 -2.59 -15.98 -3.93
CA VAL A 321 -3.47 -15.08 -4.68
C VAL A 321 -4.87 -15.65 -4.75
N VAL A 322 -5.88 -14.86 -4.34
CA VAL A 322 -7.28 -15.24 -4.51
C VAL A 322 -7.70 -14.98 -5.96
N LEU A 323 -8.12 -16.06 -6.65
CA LEU A 323 -8.60 -16.02 -8.03
C LEU A 323 -10.02 -15.45 -8.12
N ALA A 324 -10.46 -15.07 -9.31
CA ALA A 324 -11.80 -14.53 -9.55
C ALA A 324 -12.93 -15.51 -9.17
N ASP A 325 -12.66 -16.83 -9.12
CA ASP A 325 -13.60 -17.87 -8.66
C ASP A 325 -13.57 -18.11 -7.15
N GLY A 326 -12.79 -17.33 -6.40
CA GLY A 326 -12.64 -17.41 -4.94
C GLY A 326 -11.67 -18.50 -4.44
N LYS A 327 -11.01 -19.24 -5.36
CA LYS A 327 -10.00 -20.22 -5.00
C LYS A 327 -8.63 -19.57 -4.77
N LEU A 328 -7.84 -20.19 -3.91
CA LEU A 328 -6.45 -19.79 -3.71
C LEU A 328 -5.57 -20.38 -4.84
N TRP A 329 -4.76 -19.54 -5.45
CA TRP A 329 -3.72 -19.99 -6.36
C TRP A 329 -2.55 -20.59 -5.57
N THR A 330 -1.97 -21.68 -6.06
CA THR A 330 -1.03 -22.48 -5.25
C THR A 330 0.40 -22.35 -5.74
N LEU A 331 1.36 -22.71 -4.86
CA LEU A 331 2.78 -22.79 -5.21
C LEU A 331 3.03 -23.70 -6.44
N ASP A 332 2.37 -24.85 -6.53
CA ASP A 332 2.54 -25.77 -7.67
C ASP A 332 2.13 -25.12 -8.99
N GLN A 333 1.04 -24.35 -8.98
CA GLN A 333 0.59 -23.61 -10.16
C GLN A 333 1.56 -22.49 -10.55
N PHE A 334 2.15 -21.81 -9.56
CA PHE A 334 3.22 -20.84 -9.82
C PHE A 334 4.47 -21.50 -10.42
N ILE A 335 4.90 -22.65 -9.88
CA ILE A 335 6.04 -23.41 -10.40
C ILE A 335 5.79 -23.83 -11.86
N GLU A 336 4.59 -24.28 -12.18
CA GLU A 336 4.22 -24.64 -13.55
C GLU A 336 4.28 -23.41 -14.47
N LEU A 337 3.70 -22.28 -14.05
CA LEU A 337 3.75 -21.02 -14.79
C LEU A 337 5.20 -20.56 -15.02
N ALA A 338 6.03 -20.54 -13.97
CA ALA A 338 7.43 -20.14 -14.07
C ALA A 338 8.22 -21.02 -15.05
N GLY A 339 8.00 -22.34 -15.01
CA GLY A 339 8.58 -23.28 -15.95
C GLY A 339 8.13 -23.05 -17.39
N GLN A 340 6.86 -22.75 -17.62
CA GLN A 340 6.33 -22.42 -18.95
C GLN A 340 6.93 -21.11 -19.47
N GLN A 341 6.96 -20.08 -18.65
CA GLN A 341 7.49 -18.76 -19.02
C GLN A 341 9.00 -18.80 -19.27
N HIS A 342 9.75 -19.57 -18.48
CA HIS A 342 11.18 -19.78 -18.71
C HIS A 342 11.48 -20.38 -20.08
N ARG A 343 10.71 -21.43 -20.48
CA ARG A 343 10.85 -22.05 -21.82
C ARG A 343 10.54 -21.08 -22.96
N GLN A 344 9.74 -20.06 -22.71
CA GLN A 344 9.39 -19.02 -23.68
C GLN A 344 10.35 -17.82 -23.63
N SER A 345 11.40 -17.88 -22.79
CA SER A 345 12.33 -16.76 -22.54
C SER A 345 11.59 -15.48 -22.12
N ALA A 346 10.50 -15.64 -21.38
CA ALA A 346 9.68 -14.51 -20.94
C ALA A 346 10.41 -13.66 -19.89
N SER A 347 10.19 -12.36 -19.93
CA SER A 347 10.71 -11.43 -18.94
C SER A 347 9.95 -11.55 -17.61
N LEU A 348 10.55 -11.10 -16.49
CA LEU A 348 9.87 -11.00 -15.20
C LEU A 348 8.57 -10.20 -15.27
N GLN A 349 8.53 -9.13 -16.08
CA GLN A 349 7.33 -8.33 -16.28
C GLN A 349 6.19 -9.11 -16.92
N GLN A 350 6.48 -10.05 -17.84
CA GLN A 350 5.48 -10.92 -18.43
C GLN A 350 4.96 -11.95 -17.42
N ILE A 351 5.82 -12.48 -16.56
CA ILE A 351 5.42 -13.36 -15.44
C ILE A 351 4.47 -12.60 -14.52
N LEU A 352 4.88 -11.39 -14.09
CA LEU A 352 4.06 -10.53 -13.22
C LEU A 352 2.70 -10.20 -13.84
N HIS A 353 2.70 -9.80 -15.12
CA HIS A 353 1.45 -9.48 -15.83
C HIS A 353 0.50 -10.68 -15.85
N ARG A 354 1.02 -11.89 -16.04
CA ARG A 354 0.21 -13.11 -15.96
C ARG A 354 -0.39 -13.31 -14.58
N ILE A 355 0.39 -13.11 -13.51
CA ILE A 355 -0.10 -13.21 -12.13
C ILE A 355 -1.17 -12.15 -11.86
N GLN A 356 -0.95 -10.92 -12.30
CA GLN A 356 -1.93 -9.84 -12.18
C GLN A 356 -3.25 -10.13 -12.90
N THR A 357 -3.21 -10.78 -14.07
CA THR A 357 -4.43 -11.15 -14.83
C THR A 357 -5.22 -12.30 -14.23
N LEU A 358 -4.66 -13.06 -13.28
CA LEU A 358 -5.39 -14.10 -12.56
C LEU A 358 -6.30 -13.55 -11.46
N ARG A 359 -6.15 -12.30 -11.09
CA ARG A 359 -6.81 -11.64 -9.95
C ARG A 359 -7.98 -10.79 -10.40
N ASP A 360 -8.94 -10.65 -9.47
CA ASP A 360 -10.11 -9.75 -9.61
C ASP A 360 -9.89 -8.38 -8.91
N ARG A 361 -8.74 -8.19 -8.23
CA ARG A 361 -8.42 -6.98 -7.45
C ARG A 361 -7.13 -6.33 -7.92
N GLU A 362 -7.07 -5.00 -7.84
CA GLU A 362 -5.88 -4.22 -8.22
C GLU A 362 -4.73 -4.31 -7.20
N THR A 363 -5.03 -4.54 -5.91
CA THR A 363 -4.03 -4.59 -4.82
C THR A 363 -3.71 -6.02 -4.40
N PHE A 364 -2.48 -6.29 -3.97
CA PHE A 364 -2.06 -7.56 -3.38
C PHE A 364 -2.43 -7.61 -1.90
N ASP A 365 -2.82 -8.79 -1.40
CA ASP A 365 -3.15 -8.99 0.02
C ASP A 365 -1.88 -9.14 0.86
N ASP A 366 -0.76 -9.58 0.25
CA ASP A 366 0.58 -9.64 0.82
C ASP A 366 1.64 -9.09 -0.13
N ASP A 367 2.86 -8.85 0.37
CA ASP A 367 3.98 -8.34 -0.40
C ASP A 367 4.39 -9.33 -1.49
N LEU A 368 4.62 -8.84 -2.69
CA LEU A 368 5.09 -9.65 -3.80
C LEU A 368 6.53 -9.31 -4.14
N SER A 369 7.40 -10.25 -3.89
CA SER A 369 8.81 -10.20 -4.27
C SER A 369 9.16 -11.34 -5.22
N LEU A 370 9.80 -11.01 -6.33
CA LEU A 370 10.35 -11.97 -7.28
C LEU A 370 11.74 -11.53 -7.71
N LEU A 371 12.74 -12.30 -7.33
CA LEU A 371 14.14 -12.11 -7.72
C LEU A 371 14.57 -13.24 -8.67
N GLN A 372 15.14 -12.85 -9.80
CA GLN A 372 15.73 -13.76 -10.78
C GLN A 372 17.24 -13.59 -10.79
N VAL A 373 17.98 -14.70 -10.72
CA VAL A 373 19.42 -14.76 -10.91
C VAL A 373 19.71 -15.72 -12.05
N GLN A 374 20.40 -15.25 -13.09
CA GLN A 374 20.78 -16.05 -14.26
C GLN A 374 22.29 -16.32 -14.23
N PHE A 375 22.67 -17.57 -14.43
CA PHE A 375 24.03 -18.07 -14.43
C PHE A 375 24.42 -18.49 -15.86
N ALA A 376 25.46 -17.88 -16.40
CA ALA A 376 25.99 -18.21 -17.73
C ALA A 376 26.67 -19.61 -17.78
#